data_bdc7133d8208ce11b2fe0829c891d683
#
_entry.id   bdc7133d8208ce11b2fe0829c891d683
#
_cell.length_a   1.000
_cell.length_b   1.000
_cell.length_c   1.000
_cell.angle_alpha   90.00
_cell.angle_beta   90.00
_cell.angle_gamma   90.00
#
_symmetry.space_group_name_H-M   'P 1'
#
loop_
_entity.id
_entity.type
_entity.pdbx_description
1 polymer ?
#
loop_
_entity_poly.entity_id
_entity_poly.type
_entity_poly.pdbx_seq_one_letter_code
_entity_poly.pdbx_strand_id
1 'polypeptide(L)'
;KYRPKTIEDTILPTELKNTFQAVVKTGELPNMLLTGTAGLGKTTVAKAMCNQLGLDYIIVNGSEEGNIETLRGKIKQFASSVSLQGGYKVVILDEADYLNPQSTQPALRGFIEEFSNNCRFILTCNFKNRIIEPLHSRCGVYEFNTSKKDLADLAGQFFKRFTTILEQEAVTFEPKAVADLIMKHAPDWRP
;
A
#
# COMPACT_ATOMS: atom_id res chain seq x y z
N LYS A 1 2.81 -13.46 9.90
CA LYS A 1 1.66 -14.37 10.05
C LYS A 1 0.33 -13.61 9.94
N TYR A 2 0.15 -12.46 10.61
CA TYR A 2 -1.11 -11.72 10.75
C TYR A 2 -1.29 -10.50 9.85
N ARG A 3 -0.45 -10.33 8.83
CA ARG A 3 -0.62 -9.22 7.87
C ARG A 3 -1.95 -9.36 7.12
N PRO A 4 -2.73 -8.27 6.95
CA PRO A 4 -3.95 -8.27 6.18
C PRO A 4 -3.76 -8.85 4.78
N LYS A 5 -4.68 -9.73 4.37
CA LYS A 5 -4.70 -10.31 3.03
C LYS A 5 -5.80 -9.74 2.14
N THR A 6 -6.81 -9.15 2.76
CA THR A 6 -7.94 -8.50 2.08
C THR A 6 -8.08 -7.06 2.55
N ILE A 7 -8.81 -6.23 1.81
CA ILE A 7 -9.11 -4.86 2.23
C ILE A 7 -9.95 -4.85 3.51
N GLU A 8 -10.85 -5.83 3.68
CA GLU A 8 -11.65 -5.96 4.89
C GLU A 8 -10.79 -6.12 6.16
N ASP A 9 -9.69 -6.86 6.05
CA ASP A 9 -8.74 -7.08 7.15
C ASP A 9 -7.90 -5.84 7.49
N THR A 10 -7.87 -4.83 6.63
CA THR A 10 -7.06 -3.63 6.86
C THR A 10 -7.73 -2.69 7.86
N ILE A 11 -6.92 -1.98 8.61
CA ILE A 11 -7.35 -0.93 9.55
C ILE A 11 -7.22 0.40 8.85
N LEU A 12 -8.34 0.96 8.42
CA LEU A 12 -8.43 2.18 7.63
C LEU A 12 -9.63 3.00 8.03
N PRO A 13 -9.60 4.34 7.84
CA PRO A 13 -10.80 5.15 7.88
C PRO A 13 -11.87 4.60 6.95
N THR A 14 -13.11 4.58 7.40
CA THR A 14 -14.23 3.93 6.70
C THR A 14 -14.38 4.40 5.25
N GLU A 15 -14.24 5.70 4.97
CA GLU A 15 -14.33 6.24 3.61
C GLU A 15 -13.23 5.68 2.69
N LEU A 16 -12.00 5.64 3.19
CA LEU A 16 -10.87 5.12 2.42
C LEU A 16 -11.00 3.61 2.20
N LYS A 17 -11.48 2.88 3.20
CA LYS A 17 -11.76 1.45 3.09
C LYS A 17 -12.81 1.16 2.03
N ASN A 18 -13.92 1.92 2.03
CA ASN A 18 -14.98 1.80 1.02
C ASN A 18 -14.46 2.09 -0.39
N THR A 19 -13.60 3.09 -0.53
CA THR A 19 -12.96 3.42 -1.82
C THR A 19 -12.15 2.25 -2.35
N PHE A 20 -11.28 1.64 -1.54
CA PHE A 20 -10.50 0.49 -1.98
C PHE A 20 -11.35 -0.77 -2.20
N GLN A 21 -12.40 -0.97 -1.42
CA GLN A 21 -13.37 -2.06 -1.67
C GLN A 21 -14.09 -1.87 -3.01
N ALA A 22 -14.46 -0.64 -3.36
CA ALA A 22 -15.06 -0.34 -4.67
C ALA A 22 -14.07 -0.64 -5.80
N VAL A 23 -12.80 -0.22 -5.68
CA VAL A 23 -11.76 -0.53 -6.66
C VAL A 23 -11.59 -2.04 -6.84
N VAL A 24 -11.50 -2.80 -5.74
CA VAL A 24 -11.35 -4.27 -5.83
C VAL A 24 -12.59 -4.94 -6.44
N LYS A 25 -13.79 -4.41 -6.19
CA LYS A 25 -15.03 -4.94 -6.79
C LYS A 25 -15.08 -4.79 -8.31
N THR A 26 -14.40 -3.80 -8.89
CA THR A 26 -14.33 -3.67 -10.37
C THR A 26 -13.48 -4.77 -11.02
N GLY A 27 -12.62 -5.44 -10.24
CA GLY A 27 -11.67 -6.44 -10.75
C GLY A 27 -10.44 -5.82 -11.41
N GLU A 28 -10.38 -4.50 -11.54
CA GLU A 28 -9.29 -3.79 -12.20
C GLU A 28 -8.67 -2.75 -11.27
N LEU A 29 -7.34 -2.79 -11.13
CA LEU A 29 -6.59 -1.76 -10.42
C LEU A 29 -6.12 -0.68 -11.41
N PRO A 30 -6.42 0.60 -11.14
CA PRO A 30 -5.74 1.69 -11.85
C PRO A 30 -4.29 1.83 -11.35
N ASN A 31 -3.50 2.65 -12.01
CA ASN A 31 -2.26 3.14 -11.41
C ASN A 31 -2.61 4.03 -10.23
N MET A 32 -1.90 3.85 -9.11
CA MET A 32 -2.26 4.49 -7.84
C MET A 32 -1.05 5.15 -7.18
N LEU A 33 -1.27 6.30 -6.56
CA LEU A 33 -0.32 6.95 -5.66
C LEU A 33 -0.94 7.04 -4.26
N LEU A 34 -0.44 6.20 -3.36
CA LEU A 34 -0.87 6.13 -1.97
C LEU A 34 0.04 7.04 -1.13
N THR A 35 -0.48 8.14 -0.63
CA THR A 35 0.31 9.15 0.09
C THR A 35 -0.21 9.35 1.51
N GLY A 36 0.69 9.70 2.44
CA GLY A 36 0.37 9.99 3.83
C GLY A 36 1.52 9.62 4.76
N THR A 37 1.44 9.99 6.02
CA THR A 37 2.50 9.75 7.01
C THR A 37 2.84 8.26 7.15
N ALA A 38 4.00 7.97 7.69
CA ALA A 38 4.44 6.60 7.94
C ALA A 38 3.48 5.88 8.91
N GLY A 39 3.36 4.56 8.80
CA GLY A 39 2.53 3.75 9.71
C GLY A 39 1.07 3.59 9.33
N LEU A 40 0.54 4.34 8.37
CA LEU A 40 -0.89 4.32 8.01
C LEU A 40 -1.32 3.15 7.10
N GLY A 41 -0.45 2.19 6.84
CA GLY A 41 -0.82 0.95 6.13
C GLY A 41 -0.81 1.02 4.60
N LYS A 42 -0.22 2.04 3.97
CA LYS A 42 -0.16 2.20 2.50
C LYS A 42 0.31 0.94 1.76
N THR A 43 1.49 0.45 2.11
CA THR A 43 2.06 -0.78 1.52
C THR A 43 1.23 -2.02 1.84
N THR A 44 0.61 -2.06 3.02
CA THR A 44 -0.29 -3.14 3.44
C THR A 44 -1.53 -3.20 2.57
N VAL A 45 -2.14 -2.04 2.29
CA VAL A 45 -3.31 -1.92 1.41
C VAL A 45 -2.96 -2.32 -0.03
N ALA A 46 -1.82 -1.85 -0.56
CA ALA A 46 -1.35 -2.24 -1.90
C ALA A 46 -1.24 -3.77 -2.03
N LYS A 47 -0.63 -4.43 -1.05
CA LYS A 47 -0.52 -5.91 -1.01
C LYS A 47 -1.88 -6.59 -0.86
N ALA A 48 -2.75 -6.07 0.00
CA ALA A 48 -4.07 -6.63 0.24
C ALA A 48 -4.94 -6.60 -1.04
N MET A 49 -4.92 -5.51 -1.80
CA MET A 49 -5.60 -5.41 -3.09
C MET A 49 -5.10 -6.46 -4.09
N CYS A 50 -3.77 -6.58 -4.24
CA CYS A 50 -3.18 -7.58 -5.14
C CYS A 50 -3.55 -9.01 -4.73
N ASN A 51 -3.45 -9.32 -3.44
CA ASN A 51 -3.80 -10.65 -2.93
C ASN A 51 -5.28 -10.97 -3.11
N GLN A 52 -6.17 -10.01 -2.86
CA GLN A 52 -7.61 -10.20 -2.97
C GLN A 52 -8.05 -10.40 -4.42
N LEU A 53 -7.35 -9.78 -5.38
CA LEU A 53 -7.59 -9.94 -6.82
C LEU A 53 -6.81 -11.10 -7.44
N GLY A 54 -5.97 -11.81 -6.67
CA GLY A 54 -5.14 -12.89 -7.18
C GLY A 54 -4.10 -12.44 -8.21
N LEU A 55 -3.59 -11.21 -8.10
CA LEU A 55 -2.64 -10.64 -9.05
C LEU A 55 -1.19 -10.92 -8.65
N ASP A 56 -0.37 -11.26 -9.63
CA ASP A 56 1.07 -11.33 -9.45
C ASP A 56 1.64 -9.94 -9.22
N TYR A 57 2.47 -9.77 -8.18
CA TYR A 57 3.10 -8.49 -7.91
C TYR A 57 4.54 -8.62 -7.43
N ILE A 58 5.34 -7.58 -7.71
CA ILE A 58 6.66 -7.36 -7.09
C ILE A 58 6.63 -6.08 -6.25
N ILE A 59 7.54 -6.05 -5.30
CA ILE A 59 7.77 -4.85 -4.48
C ILE A 59 9.20 -4.40 -4.72
N VAL A 60 9.34 -3.12 -5.06
CA VAL A 60 10.63 -2.45 -5.20
C VAL A 60 10.65 -1.31 -4.19
N ASN A 61 11.63 -1.30 -3.31
CA ASN A 61 11.78 -0.24 -2.32
C ASN A 61 12.64 0.90 -2.88
N GLY A 62 12.05 2.10 -3.01
CA GLY A 62 12.72 3.27 -3.54
C GLY A 62 13.90 3.76 -2.70
N SER A 63 13.90 3.51 -1.39
CA SER A 63 15.00 3.89 -0.50
C SER A 63 16.21 2.95 -0.60
N GLU A 64 16.00 1.68 -0.95
CA GLU A 64 17.06 0.67 -1.04
C GLU A 64 17.52 0.44 -2.48
N GLU A 65 16.58 0.47 -3.42
CA GLU A 65 16.79 0.08 -4.81
C GLU A 65 16.60 1.25 -5.80
N GLY A 66 16.74 2.48 -5.33
CA GLY A 66 16.45 3.71 -6.09
C GLY A 66 17.36 3.98 -7.30
N ASN A 67 18.33 3.10 -7.60
CA ASN A 67 19.13 3.20 -8.81
C ASN A 67 18.27 2.88 -10.04
N ILE A 68 18.34 3.76 -11.05
CA ILE A 68 17.54 3.69 -12.27
C ILE A 68 17.77 2.38 -13.05
N GLU A 69 18.98 1.86 -13.11
CA GLU A 69 19.31 0.63 -13.85
C GLU A 69 18.74 -0.60 -13.15
N THR A 70 18.88 -0.66 -11.83
CA THR A 70 18.31 -1.73 -11.00
C THR A 70 16.79 -1.76 -11.13
N LEU A 71 16.15 -0.59 -11.00
CA LEU A 71 14.71 -0.43 -11.11
C LEU A 71 14.22 -0.82 -12.50
N ARG A 72 14.89 -0.35 -13.57
CA ARG A 72 14.59 -0.71 -14.95
C ARG A 72 14.70 -2.20 -15.20
N GLY A 73 15.77 -2.83 -14.76
CA GLY A 73 16.00 -4.27 -14.92
C GLY A 73 14.89 -5.09 -14.27
N LYS A 74 14.58 -4.83 -13.01
CA LYS A 74 13.53 -5.53 -12.25
C LYS A 74 12.14 -5.35 -12.84
N ILE A 75 11.75 -4.10 -13.15
CA ILE A 75 10.43 -3.82 -13.74
C ILE A 75 10.31 -4.49 -15.10
N LYS A 76 11.32 -4.33 -15.98
CA LYS A 76 11.29 -4.90 -17.32
C LYS A 76 11.23 -6.42 -17.29
N GLN A 77 12.05 -7.07 -16.47
CA GLN A 77 12.04 -8.52 -16.31
C GLN A 77 10.67 -9.03 -15.84
N PHE A 78 10.11 -8.37 -14.83
CA PHE A 78 8.80 -8.73 -14.30
C PHE A 78 7.68 -8.47 -15.30
N ALA A 79 7.63 -7.29 -15.91
CA ALA A 79 6.59 -6.91 -16.87
C ALA A 79 6.57 -7.75 -18.15
N SER A 80 7.75 -8.18 -18.62
CA SER A 80 7.89 -9.00 -19.83
C SER A 80 7.63 -10.49 -19.60
N SER A 81 7.62 -10.97 -18.35
CA SER A 81 7.30 -12.38 -18.06
C SER A 81 5.79 -12.61 -18.08
N VAL A 82 5.37 -13.83 -18.40
CA VAL A 82 3.94 -14.21 -18.39
C VAL A 82 3.43 -14.28 -16.96
N SER A 83 2.21 -13.80 -16.71
CA SER A 83 1.55 -13.98 -15.41
C SER A 83 1.13 -15.44 -15.23
N LEU A 84 1.42 -16.02 -14.07
CA LEU A 84 1.00 -17.37 -13.70
C LEU A 84 -0.50 -17.45 -13.40
N GLN A 85 -1.09 -16.35 -12.98
CA GLN A 85 -2.50 -16.23 -12.62
C GLN A 85 -3.37 -15.76 -13.80
N GLY A 86 -2.74 -15.36 -14.92
CA GLY A 86 -3.41 -14.66 -16.02
C GLY A 86 -3.62 -13.16 -15.71
N GLY A 87 -3.98 -12.39 -16.73
CA GLY A 87 -4.22 -10.94 -16.59
C GLY A 87 -2.96 -10.09 -16.46
N TYR A 88 -3.13 -8.92 -15.91
CA TYR A 88 -2.04 -7.95 -15.71
C TYR A 88 -1.33 -8.19 -14.36
N LYS A 89 -0.13 -7.64 -14.25
CA LYS A 89 0.71 -7.70 -13.06
C LYS A 89 0.77 -6.36 -12.36
N VAL A 90 1.25 -6.34 -11.12
CA VAL A 90 1.36 -5.10 -10.35
C VAL A 90 2.79 -4.88 -9.86
N VAL A 91 3.31 -3.69 -10.12
CA VAL A 91 4.57 -3.22 -9.54
C VAL A 91 4.25 -2.28 -8.40
N ILE A 92 4.59 -2.67 -7.18
CA ILE A 92 4.47 -1.83 -5.99
C ILE A 92 5.82 -1.16 -5.77
N LEU A 93 5.84 0.18 -5.91
CA LEU A 93 7.00 1.03 -5.61
C LEU A 93 6.82 1.63 -4.23
N ASP A 94 7.42 0.98 -3.25
CA ASP A 94 7.35 1.44 -1.86
C ASP A 94 8.38 2.55 -1.62
N GLU A 95 8.00 3.56 -0.85
CA GLU A 95 8.85 4.72 -0.57
C GLU A 95 9.32 5.46 -1.85
N ALA A 96 8.41 5.67 -2.81
CA ALA A 96 8.73 6.29 -4.10
C ALA A 96 9.26 7.75 -3.98
N ASP A 97 9.02 8.42 -2.87
CA ASP A 97 9.55 9.75 -2.55
C ASP A 97 11.06 9.78 -2.27
N TYR A 98 11.72 8.62 -2.16
CA TYR A 98 13.18 8.50 -2.14
C TYR A 98 13.79 8.35 -3.53
N LEU A 99 13.00 8.06 -4.56
CA LEU A 99 13.49 7.99 -5.94
C LEU A 99 13.93 9.36 -6.43
N ASN A 100 15.07 9.40 -7.14
CA ASN A 100 15.60 10.65 -7.65
C ASN A 100 14.62 11.32 -8.63
N PRO A 101 14.17 12.57 -8.36
CA PRO A 101 13.17 13.28 -9.16
C PRO A 101 13.69 13.73 -10.53
N GLN A 102 15.01 13.78 -10.74
CA GLN A 102 15.61 14.23 -12.01
C GLN A 102 15.95 13.06 -12.95
N SER A 103 16.05 11.84 -12.44
CA SER A 103 16.44 10.67 -13.23
C SER A 103 15.47 9.51 -13.13
N THR A 104 15.25 8.97 -11.93
CA THR A 104 14.49 7.73 -11.72
C THR A 104 12.98 7.94 -11.87
N GLN A 105 12.43 9.02 -11.31
CA GLN A 105 11.00 9.29 -11.44
C GLN A 105 10.56 9.59 -12.89
N PRO A 106 11.30 10.36 -13.71
CA PRO A 106 11.02 10.51 -15.14
C PRO A 106 11.08 9.18 -15.91
N ALA A 107 12.03 8.30 -15.59
CA ALA A 107 12.10 6.96 -16.20
C ALA A 107 10.88 6.11 -15.83
N LEU A 108 10.41 6.19 -14.57
CA LEU A 108 9.22 5.50 -14.10
C LEU A 108 7.97 5.93 -14.88
N ARG A 109 7.84 7.21 -15.21
CA ARG A 109 6.79 7.69 -16.11
C ARG A 109 6.79 6.90 -17.43
N GLY A 110 7.97 6.73 -18.04
CA GLY A 110 8.14 5.93 -19.27
C GLY A 110 7.68 4.49 -19.09
N PHE A 111 8.01 3.85 -17.96
CA PHE A 111 7.59 2.46 -17.68
C PHE A 111 6.08 2.31 -17.52
N ILE A 112 5.42 3.28 -16.88
CA ILE A 112 3.95 3.29 -16.75
C ILE A 112 3.29 3.30 -18.15
N GLU A 113 3.84 4.06 -19.08
CA GLU A 113 3.35 4.12 -20.46
C GLU A 113 3.71 2.84 -21.24
N GLU A 114 4.97 2.41 -21.20
CA GLU A 114 5.49 1.24 -21.93
C GLU A 114 4.75 -0.05 -21.56
N PHE A 115 4.49 -0.25 -20.25
CA PHE A 115 3.88 -1.49 -19.75
C PHE A 115 2.39 -1.36 -19.42
N SER A 116 1.71 -0.32 -19.90
CA SER A 116 0.30 -0.04 -19.59
C SER A 116 -0.66 -1.18 -19.90
N ASN A 117 -0.36 -2.02 -20.88
CA ASN A 117 -1.16 -3.18 -21.25
C ASN A 117 -0.98 -4.38 -20.30
N ASN A 118 0.21 -4.52 -19.71
CA ASN A 118 0.63 -5.71 -18.97
C ASN A 118 0.77 -5.46 -17.47
N CYS A 119 0.98 -4.22 -17.06
CA CYS A 119 1.26 -3.86 -15.68
C CYS A 119 0.45 -2.68 -15.20
N ARG A 120 0.19 -2.68 -13.89
CA ARG A 120 -0.26 -1.50 -13.14
C ARG A 120 0.79 -1.15 -12.09
N PHE A 121 0.83 0.11 -11.71
CA PHE A 121 1.81 0.63 -10.78
C PHE A 121 1.11 1.19 -9.56
N ILE A 122 1.55 0.76 -8.38
CA ILE A 122 1.10 1.33 -7.10
C ILE A 122 2.32 1.95 -6.43
N LEU A 123 2.35 3.26 -6.36
CA LEU A 123 3.39 4.02 -5.69
C LEU A 123 2.94 4.32 -4.26
N THR A 124 3.81 4.17 -3.28
CA THR A 124 3.59 4.68 -1.93
C THR A 124 4.59 5.80 -1.64
N CYS A 125 4.18 6.82 -0.92
CA CYS A 125 5.07 7.88 -0.47
C CYS A 125 4.61 8.48 0.86
N ASN A 126 5.56 9.04 1.62
CA ASN A 126 5.24 9.80 2.81
C ASN A 126 5.05 11.29 2.47
N PHE A 127 5.79 11.78 1.48
CA PHE A 127 5.80 13.19 1.07
C PHE A 127 5.34 13.32 -0.37
N LYS A 128 4.06 13.67 -0.57
CA LYS A 128 3.44 13.85 -1.90
C LYS A 128 4.21 14.84 -2.79
N ASN A 129 4.71 15.92 -2.20
CA ASN A 129 5.45 16.98 -2.89
C ASN A 129 6.84 16.56 -3.41
N ARG A 130 7.35 15.38 -3.03
CA ARG A 130 8.57 14.81 -3.58
C ARG A 130 8.35 13.97 -4.83
N ILE A 131 7.09 13.71 -5.18
CA ILE A 131 6.72 13.00 -6.41
C ILE A 131 6.48 14.05 -7.50
N ILE A 132 7.07 13.84 -8.67
CA ILE A 132 6.94 14.78 -9.80
C ILE A 132 5.51 14.79 -10.37
N GLU A 133 5.06 15.95 -10.82
CA GLU A 133 3.72 16.16 -11.37
C GLU A 133 3.32 15.19 -12.50
N PRO A 134 4.23 14.80 -13.43
CA PRO A 134 3.91 13.80 -14.45
C PRO A 134 3.51 12.42 -13.91
N LEU A 135 3.88 12.04 -12.69
CA LEU A 135 3.42 10.82 -12.04
C LEU A 135 2.06 11.01 -11.38
N HIS A 136 1.79 12.18 -10.80
CA HIS A 136 0.47 12.52 -10.27
C HIS A 136 -0.62 12.43 -11.34
N SER A 137 -0.35 12.92 -12.54
CA SER A 137 -1.32 12.90 -13.64
C SER A 137 -1.61 11.51 -14.22
N ARG A 138 -0.76 10.51 -13.92
CA ARG A 138 -0.90 9.11 -14.38
C ARG A 138 -1.45 8.15 -13.34
N CYS A 139 -1.59 8.62 -12.11
CA CYS A 139 -2.03 7.81 -10.99
C CYS A 139 -3.26 8.42 -10.31
N GLY A 140 -4.20 7.60 -9.91
CA GLY A 140 -5.20 8.01 -8.94
C GLY A 140 -4.52 8.29 -7.60
N VAL A 141 -4.68 9.49 -7.06
CA VAL A 141 -4.06 9.89 -5.79
C VAL A 141 -5.00 9.59 -4.64
N TYR A 142 -4.53 8.80 -3.67
CA TYR A 142 -5.26 8.40 -2.47
C TYR A 142 -4.50 8.86 -1.22
N GLU A 143 -5.11 9.77 -0.47
CA GLU A 143 -4.48 10.36 0.70
C GLU A 143 -4.90 9.62 1.98
N PHE A 144 -3.91 9.05 2.67
CA PHE A 144 -4.07 8.41 3.95
C PHE A 144 -3.97 9.47 5.06
N ASN A 145 -5.07 10.19 5.25
CA ASN A 145 -5.21 11.18 6.30
C ASN A 145 -6.02 10.60 7.45
N THR A 146 -5.53 10.76 8.66
CA THR A 146 -6.25 10.37 9.87
C THR A 146 -6.72 11.64 10.58
N SER A 147 -8.00 11.85 10.60
CA SER A 147 -8.60 12.92 11.41
C SER A 147 -8.73 12.49 12.88
N LYS A 148 -8.91 13.46 13.78
CA LYS A 148 -9.19 13.13 15.20
C LYS A 148 -10.46 12.28 15.36
N LYS A 149 -11.42 12.42 14.44
CA LYS A 149 -12.66 11.62 14.46
C LYS A 149 -12.40 10.16 14.08
N ASP A 150 -11.48 9.93 13.14
CA ASP A 150 -11.14 8.58 12.69
C ASP A 150 -10.34 7.80 13.72
N LEU A 151 -9.61 8.51 14.60
CA LEU A 151 -8.71 7.88 15.57
C LEU A 151 -9.42 6.89 16.50
N ALA A 152 -10.62 7.24 16.97
CA ALA A 152 -11.40 6.37 17.84
C ALA A 152 -11.89 5.11 17.09
N ASP A 153 -12.35 5.28 15.85
CA ASP A 153 -12.78 4.16 14.99
C ASP A 153 -11.59 3.24 14.66
N LEU A 154 -10.46 3.81 14.25
CA LEU A 154 -9.24 3.07 13.97
C LEU A 154 -8.72 2.31 15.18
N ALA A 155 -8.73 2.92 16.36
CA ALA A 155 -8.34 2.27 17.61
C ALA A 155 -9.28 1.10 17.92
N GLY A 156 -10.59 1.25 17.69
CA GLY A 156 -11.58 0.17 17.84
C GLY A 156 -11.35 -0.99 16.87
N GLN A 157 -11.09 -0.69 15.59
CA GLN A 157 -10.75 -1.70 14.58
C GLN A 157 -9.46 -2.45 14.96
N PHE A 158 -8.44 -1.71 15.43
CA PHE A 158 -7.17 -2.29 15.85
C PHE A 158 -7.35 -3.16 17.09
N PHE A 159 -8.11 -2.70 18.08
CA PHE A 159 -8.44 -3.45 19.28
C PHE A 159 -9.10 -4.79 18.94
N LYS A 160 -10.15 -4.77 18.12
CA LYS A 160 -10.86 -5.98 17.68
C LYS A 160 -9.92 -6.96 17.00
N ARG A 161 -9.07 -6.48 16.08
CA ARG A 161 -8.12 -7.35 15.39
C ARG A 161 -7.04 -7.89 16.31
N PHE A 162 -6.52 -7.06 17.21
CA PHE A 162 -5.45 -7.43 18.13
C PHE A 162 -5.94 -8.50 19.15
N THR A 163 -7.14 -8.33 19.71
CA THR A 163 -7.74 -9.31 20.60
C THR A 163 -7.99 -10.64 19.91
N THR A 164 -8.51 -10.63 18.67
CA THR A 164 -8.65 -11.84 17.87
C THR A 164 -7.31 -12.58 17.67
N ILE A 165 -6.22 -11.84 17.46
CA ILE A 165 -4.88 -12.44 17.33
C ILE A 165 -4.42 -13.05 18.65
N LEU A 166 -4.61 -12.35 19.78
CA LEU A 166 -4.26 -12.89 21.10
C LEU A 166 -5.03 -14.16 21.44
N GLU A 167 -6.32 -14.21 21.11
CA GLU A 167 -7.15 -15.40 21.27
C GLU A 167 -6.65 -16.58 20.42
N GLN A 168 -6.28 -16.33 19.15
CA GLN A 168 -5.72 -17.34 18.25
C GLN A 168 -4.38 -17.89 18.72
N GLU A 169 -3.58 -17.07 19.41
CA GLU A 169 -2.29 -17.48 20.00
C GLU A 169 -2.45 -18.03 21.43
N ALA A 170 -3.69 -18.17 21.92
CA ALA A 170 -4.00 -18.62 23.28
C ALA A 170 -3.29 -17.78 24.38
N VAL A 171 -3.13 -16.48 24.12
CA VAL A 171 -2.56 -15.53 25.09
C VAL A 171 -3.68 -14.92 25.92
N THR A 172 -3.59 -15.09 27.23
CA THR A 172 -4.51 -14.41 28.16
C THR A 172 -4.18 -12.93 28.26
N PHE A 173 -5.16 -12.08 28.19
CA PHE A 173 -4.99 -10.63 28.24
C PHE A 173 -6.11 -9.95 29.04
N GLU A 174 -5.79 -8.78 29.57
CA GLU A 174 -6.78 -7.88 30.16
C GLU A 174 -7.21 -6.86 29.10
N PRO A 175 -8.51 -6.76 28.77
CA PRO A 175 -8.99 -5.83 27.73
C PRO A 175 -8.57 -4.38 27.95
N LYS A 176 -8.55 -3.92 29.20
CA LYS A 176 -8.13 -2.56 29.56
C LYS A 176 -6.65 -2.32 29.22
N ALA A 177 -5.77 -3.24 29.55
CA ALA A 177 -4.34 -3.14 29.25
C ALA A 177 -4.09 -3.08 27.74
N VAL A 178 -4.84 -3.84 26.94
CA VAL A 178 -4.78 -3.79 25.48
C VAL A 178 -5.26 -2.44 24.96
N ALA A 179 -6.36 -1.91 25.47
CA ALA A 179 -6.89 -0.60 25.06
C ALA A 179 -5.90 0.53 25.38
N ASP A 180 -5.32 0.54 26.59
CA ASP A 180 -4.33 1.53 27.01
C ASP A 180 -3.08 1.49 26.13
N LEU A 181 -2.60 0.28 25.77
CA LEU A 181 -1.47 0.09 24.86
C LEU A 181 -1.76 0.67 23.47
N ILE A 182 -2.93 0.38 22.93
CA ILE A 182 -3.35 0.88 21.61
C ILE A 182 -3.42 2.40 21.59
N MET A 183 -4.02 3.01 22.60
CA MET A 183 -4.14 4.47 22.70
C MET A 183 -2.78 5.16 22.85
N LYS A 184 -1.85 4.53 23.55
CA LYS A 184 -0.49 5.05 23.76
C LYS A 184 0.30 5.15 22.45
N HIS A 185 0.08 4.22 21.50
CA HIS A 185 0.83 4.15 20.25
C HIS A 185 0.08 4.70 19.04
N ALA A 186 -1.16 5.17 19.21
CA ALA A 186 -1.93 5.75 18.11
C ALA A 186 -1.28 7.05 17.57
N PRO A 187 -1.31 7.31 16.25
CA PRO A 187 -1.87 6.51 15.18
C PRO A 187 -0.89 5.51 14.54
N ASP A 188 0.39 5.53 14.92
CA ASP A 188 1.41 4.60 14.40
C ASP A 188 1.56 3.41 15.36
N TRP A 189 0.88 2.30 15.03
CA TRP A 189 0.93 1.06 15.83
C TRP A 189 2.09 0.13 15.45
N ARG A 190 3.10 0.64 14.75
CA ARG A 190 4.35 -0.10 14.60
C ARG A 190 5.19 0.03 15.87
N PRO A 191 5.80 -1.04 16.36
CA PRO A 191 6.70 -1.01 17.52
C PRO A 191 8.00 -0.29 17.21
#